data_5dd0b69264a26d79c4f1aa967fedb442
#
_entry.id   5dd0b69264a26d79c4f1aa967fedb442
#
_cell.length_a   1.000
_cell.length_b   1.000
_cell.length_c   1.000
_cell.angle_alpha   90.00
_cell.angle_beta   90.00
_cell.angle_gamma   90.00
#
_symmetry.space_group_name_H-M   'P 1'
#
loop_
_entity.id
_entity.type
_entity.pdbx_description
1 polymer ?
#
loop_
_entity_poly.entity_id
_entity_poly.type
_entity_poly.pdbx_seq_one_letter_code
_entity_poly.pdbx_strand_id
1 'polypeptide(L)'
;MEARASVYANELTVNGFGDMNEHEVELSCVDRMENEGATTVAVVTPLKPSVLTTFESLEVNATFGGVYVNFKNPEKASLSIHVVTTDSLNQPYEAHVQYTQAEKGPFYVRGFKAEERMFDIYVVDRWGNSSDTLYNVLTPYEETRLNKKLFYPYILPNDVACNAWGGNLAYAWNDDYTPALFVHSPGGDTFPMWFTFDMGENYKLSRFVMVSRYYPGKYGNTFKAGHPKHFEIWGSINPNPDGSFDDSWVLLSEYESVKPSGGGVNDALTAEDQ
;
A
#
# COMPACT_ATOMS: atom_id res chain seq x y z
N MET A 1 22.08 -17.50 21.27
CA MET A 1 22.02 -17.69 19.80
C MET A 1 23.19 -18.59 19.43
N GLU A 2 22.98 -19.59 18.56
CA GLU A 2 24.04 -20.48 18.08
C GLU A 2 24.07 -20.38 16.53
N ALA A 3 25.28 -20.29 15.96
CA ALA A 3 25.46 -20.29 14.51
C ALA A 3 26.66 -21.17 14.15
N ARG A 4 26.58 -21.91 13.07
CA ARG A 4 27.64 -22.84 12.64
C ARG A 4 28.09 -22.50 11.22
N ALA A 5 29.38 -22.50 10.98
CA ALA A 5 29.97 -22.39 9.65
C ALA A 5 30.44 -23.77 9.15
N SER A 6 30.45 -23.95 7.85
CA SER A 6 31.02 -25.14 7.20
C SER A 6 32.54 -25.13 7.36
N VAL A 7 33.15 -26.33 7.40
CA VAL A 7 34.62 -26.51 7.38
C VAL A 7 35.27 -25.87 6.12
N TYR A 8 34.52 -25.58 5.11
CA TYR A 8 35.00 -24.93 3.88
C TYR A 8 34.81 -23.41 3.87
N ALA A 9 34.21 -22.84 4.93
CA ALA A 9 34.00 -21.41 5.09
C ALA A 9 35.01 -20.84 6.10
N ASN A 10 35.65 -19.75 5.72
CA ASN A 10 36.58 -19.01 6.60
C ASN A 10 35.87 -17.90 7.39
N GLU A 11 34.58 -17.74 7.16
CA GLU A 11 33.76 -16.67 7.71
C GLU A 11 32.45 -17.23 8.27
N LEU A 12 32.00 -16.65 9.36
CA LEU A 12 30.70 -16.92 9.96
C LEU A 12 29.96 -15.61 10.16
N THR A 13 28.83 -15.45 9.45
CA THR A 13 27.95 -14.33 9.67
C THR A 13 26.89 -14.70 10.70
N VAL A 14 26.84 -13.97 11.79
CA VAL A 14 25.80 -14.10 12.83
C VAL A 14 24.82 -12.95 12.70
N ASN A 15 23.55 -13.27 12.56
CA ASN A 15 22.46 -12.30 12.44
C ASN A 15 21.59 -12.33 13.69
N GLY A 16 20.80 -11.26 13.92
CA GLY A 16 19.79 -11.22 14.98
C GLY A 16 20.19 -10.37 16.18
N PHE A 17 21.27 -9.62 16.10
CA PHE A 17 21.56 -8.58 17.09
C PHE A 17 20.59 -7.41 16.91
N GLY A 18 20.02 -6.93 18.01
CA GLY A 18 19.07 -5.82 18.04
C GLY A 18 19.69 -4.46 18.33
N ASP A 19 20.99 -4.43 18.67
CA ASP A 19 21.72 -3.22 19.07
C ASP A 19 23.14 -3.18 18.49
N MET A 20 23.89 -2.13 18.81
CA MET A 20 25.29 -1.93 18.39
C MET A 20 26.26 -2.00 19.58
N ASN A 21 25.84 -2.59 20.71
CA ASN A 21 26.71 -2.75 21.86
C ASN A 21 27.75 -3.85 21.61
N GLU A 22 28.80 -3.85 22.39
CA GLU A 22 29.75 -4.95 22.41
C GLU A 22 29.12 -6.19 23.02
N HIS A 23 29.27 -7.32 22.33
CA HIS A 23 28.82 -8.64 22.80
C HIS A 23 29.99 -9.60 22.88
N GLU A 24 30.05 -10.36 23.97
CA GLU A 24 30.96 -11.50 24.06
C GLU A 24 30.34 -12.70 23.33
N VAL A 25 31.09 -13.29 22.42
CA VAL A 25 30.72 -14.50 21.71
C VAL A 25 31.73 -15.61 21.98
N GLU A 26 31.23 -16.79 22.26
CA GLU A 26 32.02 -17.98 22.45
C GLU A 26 32.19 -18.69 21.11
N LEU A 27 33.43 -19.01 20.77
CA LEU A 27 33.81 -19.68 19.55
C LEU A 27 34.43 -21.03 19.88
N SER A 28 33.90 -22.11 19.33
CA SER A 28 34.49 -23.45 19.45
C SER A 28 34.57 -24.09 18.07
N CYS A 29 35.58 -24.97 17.90
CA CYS A 29 35.63 -25.84 16.72
C CYS A 29 34.93 -27.14 17.05
N VAL A 30 34.12 -27.64 16.13
CA VAL A 30 33.41 -28.91 16.26
C VAL A 30 33.95 -29.87 15.22
N ASP A 31 34.34 -31.07 15.62
CA ASP A 31 34.79 -32.08 14.70
C ASP A 31 33.62 -32.80 13.96
N ARG A 32 33.95 -33.72 13.08
CA ARG A 32 32.91 -34.48 12.34
C ARG A 32 32.07 -35.44 13.20
N MET A 33 32.52 -35.72 14.40
CA MET A 33 31.82 -36.54 15.41
C MET A 33 31.07 -35.70 16.45
N GLU A 34 30.89 -34.39 16.17
CA GLU A 34 30.26 -33.42 17.09
C GLU A 34 30.99 -33.22 18.41
N ASN A 35 32.30 -33.54 18.48
CA ASN A 35 33.07 -33.20 19.66
C ASN A 35 33.49 -31.72 19.57
N GLU A 36 33.24 -30.99 20.65
CA GLU A 36 33.64 -29.59 20.76
C GLU A 36 35.09 -29.48 21.22
N GLY A 37 35.87 -28.63 20.59
CA GLY A 37 37.21 -28.24 20.99
C GLY A 37 37.20 -27.17 22.08
N ALA A 38 38.40 -26.64 22.35
CA ALA A 38 38.53 -25.55 23.31
C ALA A 38 37.76 -24.29 22.85
N THR A 39 37.03 -23.68 23.79
CA THR A 39 36.28 -22.44 23.57
C THR A 39 37.20 -21.23 23.71
N THR A 40 37.03 -20.26 22.81
CA THR A 40 37.65 -18.94 22.86
C THR A 40 36.57 -17.87 22.88
N VAL A 41 36.73 -16.85 23.70
CA VAL A 41 35.83 -15.72 23.77
C VAL A 41 36.35 -14.60 22.86
N ALA A 42 35.48 -14.05 22.03
CA ALA A 42 35.75 -12.86 21.24
C ALA A 42 34.69 -11.78 21.52
N VAL A 43 35.15 -10.53 21.54
CA VAL A 43 34.25 -9.37 21.66
C VAL A 43 33.95 -8.88 20.25
N VAL A 44 32.66 -8.74 19.93
CA VAL A 44 32.20 -8.26 18.64
C VAL A 44 31.25 -7.08 18.79
N THR A 45 31.32 -6.11 17.89
CA THR A 45 30.38 -5.01 17.82
C THR A 45 29.53 -5.21 16.56
N PRO A 46 28.23 -5.47 16.70
CA PRO A 46 27.35 -5.67 15.55
C PRO A 46 27.26 -4.42 14.64
N LEU A 47 27.00 -4.64 13.36
CA LEU A 47 26.60 -3.57 12.47
C LEU A 47 25.23 -3.04 12.91
N LYS A 48 24.91 -1.81 12.52
CA LYS A 48 23.61 -1.19 12.83
C LYS A 48 22.45 -2.04 12.31
N PRO A 49 21.57 -2.54 13.19
CA PRO A 49 20.43 -3.36 12.77
C PRO A 49 19.43 -2.58 11.91
N SER A 50 18.81 -3.27 10.95
CA SER A 50 17.80 -2.69 10.07
C SER A 50 16.58 -2.15 10.85
N VAL A 51 16.26 -2.74 12.01
CA VAL A 51 15.20 -2.27 12.91
C VAL A 51 15.46 -0.84 13.38
N LEU A 52 16.69 -0.50 13.74
CA LEU A 52 17.07 0.85 14.17
C LEU A 52 17.16 1.81 12.97
N THR A 53 17.72 1.36 11.84
CA THR A 53 17.79 2.17 10.62
C THR A 53 16.40 2.56 10.13
N THR A 54 15.46 1.62 10.16
CA THR A 54 14.08 1.88 9.74
C THR A 54 13.37 2.80 10.74
N PHE A 55 13.53 2.56 12.04
CA PHE A 55 12.93 3.40 13.08
C PHE A 55 13.36 4.87 12.98
N GLU A 56 14.66 5.14 12.83
CA GLU A 56 15.18 6.50 12.68
C GLU A 56 14.68 7.22 11.40
N SER A 57 14.19 6.46 10.42
CA SER A 57 13.66 7.01 9.17
C SER A 57 12.16 7.23 9.19
N LEU A 58 11.46 6.87 10.28
CA LEU A 58 10.01 7.01 10.39
C LEU A 58 9.59 8.48 10.35
N GLU A 59 8.65 8.77 9.46
CA GLU A 59 7.97 10.06 9.37
C GLU A 59 6.47 9.81 9.40
N VAL A 60 5.77 10.41 10.34
CA VAL A 60 4.34 10.22 10.55
C VAL A 60 3.61 11.52 10.36
N ASN A 61 2.62 11.53 9.48
CA ASN A 61 1.86 12.74 9.18
C ASN A 61 0.36 12.43 9.10
N ALA A 62 -0.45 13.42 9.47
CA ALA A 62 -1.89 13.34 9.33
C ALA A 62 -2.29 13.27 7.85
N THR A 63 -3.31 12.46 7.57
CA THR A 63 -3.95 12.38 6.26
C THR A 63 -5.47 12.23 6.44
N PHE A 64 -6.20 12.10 5.34
CA PHE A 64 -7.64 11.90 5.39
C PHE A 64 -8.02 10.61 6.13
N GLY A 65 -8.80 10.77 7.18
CA GLY A 65 -9.28 9.66 8.01
C GLY A 65 -8.20 8.91 8.77
N GLY A 66 -6.98 9.46 8.93
CA GLY A 66 -5.89 8.77 9.61
C GLY A 66 -4.52 9.39 9.46
N VAL A 67 -3.52 8.52 9.41
CA VAL A 67 -2.11 8.90 9.24
C VAL A 67 -1.47 8.13 8.09
N TYR A 68 -0.42 8.69 7.51
CA TYR A 68 0.50 7.96 6.67
C TYR A 68 1.87 7.91 7.32
N VAL A 69 2.54 6.79 7.15
CA VAL A 69 3.85 6.50 7.72
C VAL A 69 4.83 6.25 6.59
N ASN A 70 5.80 7.13 6.45
CA ASN A 70 6.95 6.91 5.59
C ASN A 70 8.04 6.18 6.36
N PHE A 71 8.76 5.30 5.68
CA PHE A 71 9.91 4.59 6.23
C PHE A 71 10.94 4.28 5.13
N LYS A 72 12.17 3.99 5.54
CA LYS A 72 13.24 3.48 4.68
C LYS A 72 13.76 2.16 5.26
N ASN A 73 13.88 1.15 4.40
CA ASN A 73 14.42 -0.17 4.72
C ASN A 73 15.39 -0.58 3.60
N PRO A 74 16.56 0.07 3.50
CA PRO A 74 17.48 -0.07 2.36
C PRO A 74 17.98 -1.51 2.18
N GLU A 75 18.05 -2.28 3.25
CA GLU A 75 18.49 -3.67 3.24
C GLU A 75 17.37 -4.66 2.91
N LYS A 76 16.12 -4.17 2.71
CA LYS A 76 14.93 -5.00 2.46
C LYS A 76 14.75 -6.08 3.51
N ALA A 77 15.10 -5.74 4.76
CA ALA A 77 14.93 -6.64 5.89
C ALA A 77 13.44 -6.97 6.10
N SER A 78 13.18 -8.16 6.61
CA SER A 78 11.83 -8.57 7.00
C SER A 78 11.47 -7.91 8.33
N LEU A 79 10.59 -6.91 8.28
CA LEU A 79 10.20 -6.07 9.41
C LEU A 79 8.68 -6.02 9.55
N SER A 80 8.21 -5.75 10.76
CA SER A 80 6.85 -5.32 11.05
C SER A 80 6.89 -3.93 11.70
N ILE A 81 6.11 -3.00 11.15
CA ILE A 81 5.93 -1.65 11.68
C ILE A 81 4.56 -1.61 12.35
N HIS A 82 4.55 -1.42 13.64
CA HIS A 82 3.36 -1.45 14.49
C HIS A 82 2.87 -0.03 14.73
N VAL A 83 1.56 0.19 14.59
CA VAL A 83 0.91 1.47 14.87
C VAL A 83 -0.11 1.25 15.97
N VAL A 84 0.12 1.83 17.12
CA VAL A 84 -0.73 1.77 18.30
C VAL A 84 -1.46 3.11 18.47
N THR A 85 -2.72 3.06 18.81
CA THR A 85 -3.53 4.23 19.17
C THR A 85 -4.45 3.90 20.32
N THR A 86 -5.34 4.81 20.71
CA THR A 86 -6.30 4.60 21.78
C THR A 86 -7.72 4.45 21.26
N ASP A 87 -8.51 3.63 21.93
CA ASP A 87 -9.95 3.50 21.70
C ASP A 87 -10.74 4.65 22.38
N SER A 88 -12.08 4.57 22.34
CA SER A 88 -12.99 5.56 22.97
C SER A 88 -12.91 5.60 24.49
N LEU A 89 -12.27 4.61 25.12
CA LEU A 89 -12.02 4.52 26.56
C LEU A 89 -10.60 4.88 26.95
N ASN A 90 -9.81 5.45 25.99
CA ASN A 90 -8.39 5.75 26.11
C ASN A 90 -7.53 4.51 26.41
N GLN A 91 -7.98 3.31 26.02
CA GLN A 91 -7.16 2.11 26.13
C GLN A 91 -6.33 1.94 24.85
N PRO A 92 -5.00 1.68 24.99
CA PRO A 92 -4.16 1.47 23.83
C PRO A 92 -4.54 0.16 23.11
N TYR A 93 -4.55 0.20 21.78
CA TYR A 93 -4.71 -0.99 20.95
C TYR A 93 -3.89 -0.85 19.68
N GLU A 94 -3.51 -1.98 19.10
CA GLU A 94 -2.79 -2.05 17.84
C GLU A 94 -3.76 -1.80 16.68
N ALA A 95 -3.64 -0.62 16.07
CA ALA A 95 -4.53 -0.21 14.99
C ALA A 95 -4.11 -0.81 13.65
N HIS A 96 -2.80 -1.07 13.46
CA HIS A 96 -2.27 -1.64 12.24
C HIS A 96 -0.89 -2.24 12.46
N VAL A 97 -0.60 -3.31 11.70
CA VAL A 97 0.75 -3.85 11.57
C VAL A 97 1.09 -3.94 10.08
N GLN A 98 2.11 -3.23 9.67
CA GLN A 98 2.64 -3.30 8.31
C GLN A 98 3.81 -4.27 8.25
N TYR A 99 3.58 -5.49 7.77
CA TYR A 99 4.66 -6.42 7.41
C TYR A 99 5.28 -5.99 6.09
N THR A 100 6.61 -5.89 6.04
CA THR A 100 7.26 -5.37 4.85
C THR A 100 8.67 -5.90 4.65
N GLN A 101 9.05 -6.04 3.38
CA GLN A 101 10.41 -6.14 2.86
C GLN A 101 10.65 -5.06 1.80
N ALA A 102 9.71 -4.13 1.65
CA ALA A 102 9.85 -3.01 0.73
C ALA A 102 11.01 -2.10 1.18
N GLU A 103 11.73 -1.56 0.21
CA GLU A 103 12.86 -0.65 0.46
C GLU A 103 12.42 0.67 1.10
N LYS A 104 11.18 1.07 0.86
CA LYS A 104 10.59 2.31 1.41
C LYS A 104 9.06 2.27 1.41
N GLY A 105 8.44 3.12 2.27
CA GLY A 105 7.00 3.42 2.30
C GLY A 105 6.62 4.55 1.35
N PRO A 106 5.37 5.04 1.39
CA PRO A 106 4.51 5.03 2.57
C PRO A 106 3.54 3.85 2.69
N PHE A 107 2.94 3.70 3.89
CA PHE A 107 1.68 3.00 4.09
C PHE A 107 0.69 3.89 4.87
N TYR A 108 -0.59 3.53 4.85
CA TYR A 108 -1.67 4.35 5.40
C TYR A 108 -2.44 3.58 6.47
N VAL A 109 -2.75 4.26 7.57
CA VAL A 109 -3.61 3.74 8.64
C VAL A 109 -4.83 4.64 8.75
N ARG A 110 -5.99 4.11 8.44
CA ARG A 110 -7.23 4.88 8.27
C ARG A 110 -8.37 4.32 9.13
N GLY A 111 -9.51 5.04 9.16
CA GLY A 111 -10.69 4.65 9.92
C GLY A 111 -10.89 5.50 11.16
N PHE A 112 -10.22 6.63 11.26
CA PHE A 112 -10.29 7.54 12.39
C PHE A 112 -11.05 8.82 12.04
N LYS A 113 -11.75 9.35 13.04
CA LYS A 113 -12.38 10.66 12.97
C LYS A 113 -11.31 11.76 12.99
N ALA A 114 -11.70 12.96 12.55
CA ALA A 114 -10.87 14.17 12.61
C ALA A 114 -10.82 14.73 14.07
N GLU A 115 -10.32 13.93 14.98
CA GLU A 115 -10.14 14.24 16.41
C GLU A 115 -8.66 14.00 16.75
N GLU A 116 -8.12 14.85 17.62
CA GLU A 116 -6.75 14.68 18.10
C GLU A 116 -6.61 13.33 18.82
N ARG A 117 -5.58 12.57 18.45
CA ARG A 117 -5.25 11.28 19.05
C ARG A 117 -3.80 10.92 18.93
N MET A 118 -3.38 10.02 19.76
CA MET A 118 -2.05 9.45 19.80
C MET A 118 -1.88 8.39 18.72
N PHE A 119 -0.72 8.40 18.05
CA PHE A 119 -0.26 7.35 17.15
C PHE A 119 1.18 7.02 17.52
N ASP A 120 1.36 5.91 18.20
CA ASP A 120 2.66 5.44 18.67
C ASP A 120 3.16 4.37 17.72
N ILE A 121 4.41 4.50 17.26
CA ILE A 121 4.94 3.64 16.22
C ILE A 121 6.27 3.05 16.64
N TYR A 122 6.41 1.74 16.46
CA TYR A 122 7.65 1.01 16.68
C TYR A 122 7.87 -0.05 15.61
N VAL A 123 9.10 -0.50 15.48
CA VAL A 123 9.51 -1.47 14.46
C VAL A 123 10.01 -2.74 15.16
N VAL A 124 9.64 -3.89 14.61
CA VAL A 124 10.11 -5.20 15.09
C VAL A 124 10.71 -5.97 13.91
N ASP A 125 11.84 -6.63 14.13
CA ASP A 125 12.44 -7.51 13.16
C ASP A 125 11.98 -8.97 13.31
N ARG A 126 12.42 -9.84 12.40
CA ARG A 126 12.06 -11.26 12.39
C ARG A 126 12.61 -12.05 13.57
N TRP A 127 13.56 -11.52 14.33
CA TRP A 127 14.14 -12.14 15.53
C TRP A 127 13.46 -11.66 16.81
N GLY A 128 12.52 -10.71 16.71
CA GLY A 128 11.79 -10.13 17.84
C GLY A 128 12.51 -8.94 18.49
N ASN A 129 13.57 -8.42 17.89
CA ASN A 129 14.16 -7.18 18.36
C ASN A 129 13.23 -6.02 18.03
N SER A 130 12.97 -5.17 19.02
CA SER A 130 12.11 -4.00 18.91
C SER A 130 12.91 -2.70 19.00
N SER A 131 12.50 -1.71 18.20
CA SER A 131 12.99 -0.33 18.37
C SER A 131 12.38 0.32 19.61
N ASP A 132 12.83 1.54 19.89
CA ASP A 132 12.06 2.49 20.70
C ASP A 132 10.73 2.83 20.02
N THR A 133 9.88 3.57 20.74
CA THR A 133 8.58 4.03 20.25
C THR A 133 8.63 5.49 19.86
N LEU A 134 8.19 5.80 18.63
CA LEU A 134 7.98 7.16 18.15
C LEU A 134 6.58 7.62 18.53
N TYR A 135 6.49 8.58 19.43
CA TYR A 135 5.23 9.13 19.93
C TYR A 135 4.76 10.31 19.09
N ASN A 136 3.51 10.23 18.61
CA ASN A 136 2.90 11.31 17.81
C ASN A 136 1.49 11.60 18.32
N VAL A 137 1.15 12.88 18.39
CA VAL A 137 -0.23 13.33 18.60
C VAL A 137 -0.65 14.10 17.36
N LEU A 138 -1.63 13.57 16.63
CA LEU A 138 -2.05 14.09 15.33
C LEU A 138 -3.58 14.13 15.24
N THR A 139 -4.08 15.09 14.46
CA THR A 139 -5.48 15.17 14.09
C THR A 139 -5.64 14.75 12.65
N PRO A 140 -6.24 13.58 12.37
CA PRO A 140 -6.57 13.18 11.00
C PRO A 140 -7.42 14.24 10.29
N TYR A 141 -7.26 14.36 8.96
CA TYR A 141 -8.14 15.23 8.19
C TYR A 141 -9.51 14.59 8.07
N GLU A 142 -10.56 15.38 8.11
CA GLU A 142 -11.90 14.88 7.87
C GLU A 142 -12.02 14.29 6.47
N GLU A 143 -12.57 13.09 6.39
CA GLU A 143 -12.82 12.40 5.13
C GLU A 143 -14.32 12.21 4.94
N THR A 144 -14.87 12.84 3.92
CA THR A 144 -16.28 12.77 3.58
C THR A 144 -16.48 12.22 2.16
N ARG A 145 -17.52 11.43 2.00
CA ARG A 145 -17.90 10.95 0.66
C ARG A 145 -18.46 12.12 -0.15
N LEU A 146 -17.95 12.29 -1.36
CA LEU A 146 -18.41 13.36 -2.25
C LEU A 146 -19.90 13.20 -2.60
N ASN A 147 -20.58 14.34 -2.74
CA ASN A 147 -21.97 14.38 -3.18
C ASN A 147 -22.06 14.11 -4.70
N LYS A 148 -22.18 12.87 -5.08
CA LYS A 148 -22.24 12.44 -6.48
C LYS A 148 -23.45 12.98 -7.27
N LYS A 149 -24.44 13.60 -6.59
CA LYS A 149 -25.56 14.29 -7.27
C LYS A 149 -25.12 15.56 -8.00
N LEU A 150 -23.94 16.09 -7.64
CA LEU A 150 -23.33 17.23 -8.32
C LEU A 150 -22.56 16.81 -9.58
N PHE A 151 -22.26 15.52 -9.73
CA PHE A 151 -21.49 15.01 -10.85
C PHE A 151 -22.34 14.99 -12.14
N TYR A 152 -21.72 15.38 -13.23
CA TYR A 152 -22.34 15.32 -14.54
C TYR A 152 -21.34 14.97 -15.64
N PRO A 153 -21.81 14.39 -16.78
CA PRO A 153 -20.96 14.14 -17.91
C PRO A 153 -20.42 15.46 -18.49
N TYR A 154 -19.12 15.60 -18.57
CA TYR A 154 -18.46 16.71 -19.24
C TYR A 154 -17.60 16.14 -20.36
N ILE A 155 -18.22 15.98 -21.54
CA ILE A 155 -17.60 15.28 -22.66
C ILE A 155 -16.76 16.26 -23.46
N LEU A 156 -15.47 16.03 -23.51
CA LEU A 156 -14.53 16.80 -24.31
C LEU A 156 -14.31 16.13 -25.69
N PRO A 157 -13.88 16.91 -26.69
CA PRO A 157 -13.34 16.32 -27.91
C PRO A 157 -12.23 15.32 -27.56
N ASN A 158 -12.19 14.18 -28.27
CA ASN A 158 -11.29 13.04 -28.03
C ASN A 158 -11.65 12.09 -26.85
N ASP A 159 -12.68 12.40 -26.06
CA ASP A 159 -13.20 11.43 -25.10
C ASP A 159 -13.82 10.23 -25.83
N VAL A 160 -13.58 9.03 -25.28
CA VAL A 160 -14.25 7.84 -25.80
C VAL A 160 -15.74 7.86 -25.43
N ALA A 161 -16.57 7.38 -26.32
CA ALA A 161 -17.99 7.20 -26.01
C ALA A 161 -18.15 6.09 -24.96
N CYS A 162 -18.93 6.36 -23.92
CA CYS A 162 -19.17 5.43 -22.80
C CYS A 162 -20.53 4.76 -22.85
N ASN A 163 -21.07 4.51 -24.04
CA ASN A 163 -22.46 4.11 -24.29
C ASN A 163 -22.64 2.77 -25.02
N ALA A 164 -21.57 1.99 -25.19
CA ALA A 164 -21.67 0.70 -25.86
C ALA A 164 -22.53 -0.29 -25.06
N TRP A 165 -23.29 -1.10 -25.78
CA TRP A 165 -24.19 -2.14 -25.24
C TRP A 165 -25.15 -1.68 -24.13
N GLY A 166 -25.62 -0.43 -24.22
CA GLY A 166 -26.52 0.14 -23.22
C GLY A 166 -25.82 0.77 -22.01
N GLY A 167 -24.53 0.91 -22.08
CA GLY A 167 -23.75 1.66 -21.08
C GLY A 167 -24.08 3.15 -21.08
N ASN A 168 -23.75 3.83 -20.01
CA ASN A 168 -23.88 5.27 -19.89
C ASN A 168 -22.82 5.80 -18.92
N LEU A 169 -22.17 6.91 -19.27
CA LEU A 169 -21.14 7.52 -18.44
C LEU A 169 -21.65 7.86 -17.03
N ALA A 170 -22.90 8.33 -16.89
CA ALA A 170 -23.47 8.65 -15.59
C ALA A 170 -23.62 7.44 -14.65
N TYR A 171 -23.54 6.22 -15.15
CA TYR A 171 -23.53 5.02 -14.31
C TYR A 171 -22.21 4.86 -13.54
N ALA A 172 -21.14 5.58 -13.91
CA ALA A 172 -19.88 5.54 -13.19
C ALA A 172 -19.99 6.04 -11.73
N TRP A 173 -21.01 6.84 -11.41
CA TRP A 173 -21.17 7.45 -10.08
C TRP A 173 -22.58 7.37 -9.49
N ASN A 174 -23.48 6.56 -10.04
CA ASN A 174 -24.88 6.47 -9.60
C ASN A 174 -25.09 5.65 -8.30
N ASP A 175 -24.05 5.02 -7.76
CA ASP A 175 -24.09 4.13 -6.59
C ASP A 175 -24.99 2.89 -6.75
N ASP A 176 -25.35 2.53 -7.98
CA ASP A 176 -26.07 1.31 -8.31
C ASP A 176 -25.11 0.33 -8.98
N TYR A 177 -24.83 -0.77 -8.29
CA TYR A 177 -23.89 -1.81 -8.73
C TYR A 177 -24.55 -2.98 -9.44
N THR A 178 -25.83 -2.81 -9.89
CA THR A 178 -26.48 -3.85 -10.68
C THR A 178 -25.74 -4.06 -12.01
N PRO A 179 -25.61 -5.30 -12.48
CA PRO A 179 -24.84 -5.61 -13.69
C PRO A 179 -25.36 -4.92 -14.97
N ALA A 180 -26.60 -4.43 -14.97
CA ALA A 180 -27.20 -3.73 -16.08
C ALA A 180 -26.73 -2.28 -16.23
N LEU A 181 -26.21 -1.67 -15.17
CA LEU A 181 -25.75 -0.28 -15.13
C LEU A 181 -24.22 -0.24 -15.14
N PHE A 182 -23.64 0.14 -16.26
CA PHE A 182 -22.19 0.09 -16.45
C PHE A 182 -21.72 1.13 -17.46
N VAL A 183 -20.41 1.37 -17.44
CA VAL A 183 -19.70 2.18 -18.45
C VAL A 183 -18.93 1.25 -19.35
N HIS A 184 -19.01 1.46 -20.66
CA HIS A 184 -18.28 0.68 -21.65
C HIS A 184 -17.99 1.48 -22.90
N SER A 185 -16.74 1.51 -23.34
CA SER A 185 -16.34 2.09 -24.61
C SER A 185 -16.78 1.17 -25.77
N PRO A 186 -16.98 1.69 -26.98
CA PRO A 186 -17.08 0.88 -28.20
C PRO A 186 -15.83 0.02 -28.38
N GLY A 187 -15.97 -1.12 -29.06
CA GLY A 187 -14.81 -1.93 -29.43
C GLY A 187 -14.06 -1.30 -30.59
N GLY A 188 -12.72 -1.53 -30.61
CA GLY A 188 -11.86 -1.07 -31.69
C GLY A 188 -11.20 0.29 -31.48
N ASP A 189 -11.41 0.92 -30.32
CA ASP A 189 -10.72 2.16 -29.96
C ASP A 189 -9.21 1.91 -29.75
N THR A 190 -8.41 2.94 -30.02
CA THR A 190 -6.96 2.91 -29.80
C THR A 190 -6.61 3.38 -28.41
N PHE A 191 -5.58 2.80 -27.82
CA PHE A 191 -5.02 3.25 -26.53
C PHE A 191 -4.00 4.38 -26.73
N PRO A 192 -3.84 5.28 -25.74
CA PRO A 192 -4.66 5.41 -24.54
C PRO A 192 -6.07 5.94 -24.85
N MET A 193 -7.05 5.53 -24.07
CA MET A 193 -8.42 6.05 -24.14
C MET A 193 -8.82 6.64 -22.79
N TRP A 194 -9.64 7.68 -22.81
CA TRP A 194 -10.11 8.37 -21.59
C TRP A 194 -11.53 8.89 -21.76
N PHE A 195 -12.14 9.22 -20.66
CA PHE A 195 -13.41 9.95 -20.60
C PHE A 195 -13.36 10.96 -19.46
N THR A 196 -14.13 12.02 -19.60
CA THR A 196 -14.15 13.14 -18.66
C THR A 196 -15.54 13.31 -18.05
N PHE A 197 -15.56 13.71 -16.80
CA PHE A 197 -16.77 14.15 -16.10
C PHE A 197 -16.41 15.26 -15.12
N ASP A 198 -17.42 16.08 -14.79
CA ASP A 198 -17.28 17.16 -13.82
C ASP A 198 -17.86 16.71 -12.47
N MET A 199 -17.17 17.01 -11.39
CA MET A 199 -17.60 16.70 -10.03
C MET A 199 -18.48 17.80 -9.41
N GLY A 200 -18.73 18.90 -10.14
CA GLY A 200 -19.58 20.04 -9.76
C GLY A 200 -18.89 21.07 -8.87
N GLU A 201 -17.85 20.70 -8.17
CA GLU A 201 -17.06 21.57 -7.29
C GLU A 201 -15.59 21.15 -7.29
N ASN A 202 -14.72 22.05 -6.79
CA ASN A 202 -13.31 21.73 -6.60
C ASN A 202 -13.11 20.98 -5.28
N TYR A 203 -12.44 19.84 -5.35
CA TYR A 203 -12.18 18.98 -4.19
C TYR A 203 -10.71 18.66 -4.02
N LYS A 204 -10.28 18.52 -2.77
CA LYS A 204 -9.05 17.82 -2.42
C LYS A 204 -9.39 16.34 -2.23
N LEU A 205 -8.97 15.51 -3.16
CA LEU A 205 -9.30 14.09 -3.17
C LEU A 205 -8.38 13.29 -2.25
N SER A 206 -8.92 12.27 -1.59
CA SER A 206 -8.16 11.37 -0.72
C SER A 206 -7.98 9.98 -1.31
N ARG A 207 -8.99 9.45 -1.94
CA ARG A 207 -8.97 8.12 -2.55
C ARG A 207 -9.99 7.99 -3.67
N PHE A 208 -9.69 7.07 -4.55
CA PHE A 208 -10.54 6.62 -5.63
C PHE A 208 -10.98 5.18 -5.37
N VAL A 209 -12.23 4.87 -5.63
CA VAL A 209 -12.78 3.51 -5.54
C VAL A 209 -13.40 3.18 -6.89
N MET A 210 -12.90 2.14 -7.53
CA MET A 210 -13.45 1.59 -8.75
C MET A 210 -14.14 0.26 -8.45
N VAL A 211 -15.43 0.17 -8.79
CA VAL A 211 -16.18 -1.08 -8.69
C VAL A 211 -16.30 -1.69 -10.07
N SER A 212 -15.65 -2.81 -10.27
CA SER A 212 -15.70 -3.54 -11.54
C SER A 212 -17.06 -4.22 -11.71
N ARG A 213 -17.57 -4.19 -12.95
CA ARG A 213 -18.82 -4.87 -13.27
C ARG A 213 -18.66 -6.38 -13.05
N TYR A 214 -19.55 -6.95 -12.27
CA TYR A 214 -19.66 -8.39 -12.08
C TYR A 214 -20.98 -8.88 -12.71
N TYR A 215 -20.88 -9.79 -13.68
CA TYR A 215 -22.05 -10.41 -14.33
C TYR A 215 -21.91 -11.93 -14.26
N PRO A 216 -22.68 -12.61 -13.40
CA PRO A 216 -22.59 -14.07 -13.23
C PRO A 216 -22.70 -14.85 -14.55
N GLY A 217 -21.86 -15.84 -14.71
CA GLY A 217 -21.88 -16.76 -15.85
C GLY A 217 -21.06 -16.31 -17.06
N LYS A 218 -21.32 -15.14 -17.65
CA LYS A 218 -20.64 -14.72 -18.88
C LYS A 218 -19.43 -13.79 -18.64
N TYR A 219 -19.56 -12.92 -17.66
CA TYR A 219 -18.56 -11.88 -17.34
C TYR A 219 -18.16 -11.94 -15.85
N GLY A 220 -18.22 -13.12 -15.26
CA GLY A 220 -17.99 -13.33 -13.83
C GLY A 220 -16.56 -13.18 -13.36
N ASN A 221 -15.65 -12.68 -14.22
CA ASN A 221 -14.28 -12.41 -13.85
C ASN A 221 -14.00 -10.93 -14.03
N THR A 222 -13.79 -10.21 -12.94
CA THR A 222 -13.55 -8.76 -12.88
C THR A 222 -12.17 -8.34 -13.38
N PHE A 223 -11.29 -9.29 -13.72
CA PHE A 223 -9.93 -9.05 -14.22
C PHE A 223 -9.79 -9.27 -15.74
N LYS A 224 -10.89 -9.46 -16.46
CA LYS A 224 -10.93 -9.64 -17.92
C LYS A 224 -12.15 -8.95 -18.54
N ALA A 225 -12.42 -9.21 -19.82
CA ALA A 225 -13.59 -8.71 -20.54
C ALA A 225 -13.68 -7.18 -20.61
N GLY A 226 -12.55 -6.50 -20.83
CA GLY A 226 -12.48 -5.05 -20.98
C GLY A 226 -12.37 -4.27 -19.66
N HIS A 227 -12.19 -4.94 -18.53
CA HIS A 227 -11.90 -4.25 -17.28
C HIS A 227 -10.51 -3.60 -17.33
N PRO A 228 -10.36 -2.35 -16.84
CA PRO A 228 -9.07 -1.67 -16.84
C PRO A 228 -8.04 -2.46 -16.02
N LYS A 229 -6.85 -2.66 -16.59
CA LYS A 229 -5.72 -3.23 -15.87
C LYS A 229 -4.78 -2.13 -15.40
N HIS A 230 -4.30 -1.30 -16.32
CA HIS A 230 -3.49 -0.13 -16.01
C HIS A 230 -4.31 1.10 -16.36
N PHE A 231 -4.42 2.02 -15.42
CA PHE A 231 -5.12 3.26 -15.65
C PHE A 231 -4.61 4.39 -14.76
N GLU A 232 -4.85 5.60 -15.19
CA GLU A 232 -4.46 6.82 -14.52
C GLU A 232 -5.69 7.64 -14.18
N ILE A 233 -5.61 8.38 -13.09
CA ILE A 233 -6.59 9.39 -12.70
C ILE A 233 -5.94 10.75 -12.84
N TRP A 234 -6.54 11.57 -13.67
CA TRP A 234 -6.11 12.95 -13.89
C TRP A 234 -7.19 13.90 -13.42
N GLY A 235 -6.79 15.09 -12.98
CA GLY A 235 -7.70 16.13 -12.53
C GLY A 235 -7.36 17.47 -13.15
N SER A 236 -8.39 18.28 -13.42
CA SER A 236 -8.25 19.66 -13.86
C SER A 236 -9.32 20.50 -13.19
N ILE A 237 -8.99 21.75 -12.86
CA ILE A 237 -9.96 22.75 -12.41
C ILE A 237 -10.42 23.65 -13.57
N ASN A 238 -9.74 23.59 -14.71
CA ASN A 238 -10.07 24.38 -15.91
C ASN A 238 -9.49 23.68 -17.15
N PRO A 239 -10.09 22.54 -17.59
CA PRO A 239 -9.60 21.81 -18.75
C PRO A 239 -9.77 22.63 -20.02
N ASN A 240 -8.86 22.45 -20.98
CA ASN A 240 -8.99 23.08 -22.29
C ASN A 240 -10.21 22.52 -23.04
N PRO A 241 -11.15 23.39 -23.47
CA PRO A 241 -12.39 22.94 -24.13
C PRO A 241 -12.19 22.23 -25.47
N ASP A 242 -11.03 22.35 -26.09
CA ASP A 242 -10.70 21.67 -27.34
C ASP A 242 -10.37 20.18 -27.14
N GLY A 243 -10.35 19.71 -25.86
CA GLY A 243 -10.04 18.33 -25.48
C GLY A 243 -8.54 18.00 -25.51
N SER A 244 -7.67 19.00 -25.56
CA SER A 244 -6.23 18.80 -25.44
C SER A 244 -5.89 18.23 -24.09
N PHE A 245 -5.00 17.23 -24.09
CA PHE A 245 -4.41 16.67 -22.88
C PHE A 245 -3.08 17.37 -22.64
N ASP A 246 -3.13 18.55 -22.02
CA ASP A 246 -2.04 19.50 -21.86
C ASP A 246 -1.75 19.80 -20.37
N ASP A 247 -0.97 20.83 -20.10
CA ASP A 247 -0.57 21.26 -18.74
C ASP A 247 -1.75 21.72 -17.84
N SER A 248 -2.98 21.80 -18.38
CA SER A 248 -4.19 22.03 -17.56
C SER A 248 -4.60 20.81 -16.75
N TRP A 249 -4.05 19.63 -17.06
CA TRP A 249 -4.29 18.38 -16.38
C TRP A 249 -3.13 18.01 -15.45
N VAL A 250 -3.46 17.48 -14.27
CA VAL A 250 -2.49 17.02 -13.27
C VAL A 250 -2.73 15.54 -13.01
N LEU A 251 -1.69 14.74 -13.11
CA LEU A 251 -1.74 13.33 -12.70
C LEU A 251 -1.96 13.25 -11.20
N LEU A 252 -3.08 12.65 -10.79
CA LEU A 252 -3.42 12.45 -9.38
C LEU A 252 -2.93 11.10 -8.87
N SER A 253 -3.07 10.05 -9.67
CA SER A 253 -2.59 8.72 -9.31
C SER A 253 -2.59 7.77 -10.51
N GLU A 254 -1.74 6.74 -10.43
CA GLU A 254 -1.67 5.60 -11.34
C GLU A 254 -2.08 4.33 -10.60
N TYR A 255 -2.77 3.43 -11.29
CA TYR A 255 -3.28 2.20 -10.72
C TYR A 255 -3.01 1.00 -11.61
N GLU A 256 -2.74 -0.12 -10.97
CA GLU A 256 -2.76 -1.43 -11.60
C GLU A 256 -3.78 -2.32 -10.88
N SER A 257 -4.70 -2.92 -11.66
CA SER A 257 -5.63 -3.92 -11.16
C SER A 257 -4.92 -5.28 -11.11
N VAL A 258 -4.60 -5.73 -9.91
CA VAL A 258 -3.92 -7.01 -9.66
C VAL A 258 -4.92 -8.00 -9.09
N LYS A 259 -4.92 -9.23 -9.64
CA LYS A 259 -5.72 -10.32 -9.10
C LYS A 259 -5.08 -10.82 -7.79
N PRO A 260 -5.74 -10.69 -6.62
CA PRO A 260 -5.13 -10.98 -5.32
C PRO A 260 -4.58 -12.41 -5.20
N SER A 261 -5.27 -13.39 -5.76
CA SER A 261 -4.80 -14.80 -5.77
C SER A 261 -3.53 -15.05 -6.58
N GLY A 262 -3.07 -14.06 -7.37
CA GLY A 262 -1.94 -14.23 -8.29
C GLY A 262 -2.21 -15.13 -9.48
N GLY A 263 -3.42 -15.67 -9.61
CA GLY A 263 -3.82 -16.51 -10.75
C GLY A 263 -3.92 -15.74 -12.07
N GLY A 264 -3.92 -16.47 -13.19
CA GLY A 264 -4.11 -15.90 -14.53
C GLY A 264 -5.49 -15.26 -14.68
N VAL A 265 -5.60 -14.30 -15.61
CA VAL A 265 -6.87 -13.57 -15.87
C VAL A 265 -8.02 -14.49 -16.29
N ASN A 266 -7.71 -15.66 -16.84
CA ASN A 266 -8.71 -16.65 -17.28
C ASN A 266 -9.08 -17.67 -16.19
N ASP A 267 -8.33 -17.71 -15.09
CA ASP A 267 -8.61 -18.64 -14.00
C ASP A 267 -9.87 -18.22 -13.25
N ALA A 268 -10.55 -19.17 -12.65
CA ALA A 268 -11.72 -18.89 -11.83
C ALA A 268 -11.34 -17.92 -10.67
N LEU A 269 -12.30 -17.09 -10.26
CA LEU A 269 -12.14 -16.26 -9.09
C LEU A 269 -12.13 -17.12 -7.82
N THR A 270 -11.19 -16.85 -6.93
CA THR A 270 -11.15 -17.44 -5.59
C THR A 270 -11.83 -16.51 -4.58
N ALA A 271 -11.91 -16.93 -3.32
CA ALA A 271 -12.41 -16.06 -2.25
C ALA A 271 -11.54 -14.81 -2.01
N GLU A 272 -10.24 -14.89 -2.36
CA GLU A 272 -9.31 -13.76 -2.27
C GLU A 272 -9.54 -12.72 -3.37
N ASP A 273 -10.16 -13.11 -4.47
CA ASP A 273 -10.40 -12.25 -5.65
C ASP A 273 -11.75 -11.50 -5.57
N GLN A 274 -12.56 -11.78 -4.57
CA GLN A 274 -13.90 -11.22 -4.36
C GLN A 274 -13.91 -10.21 -3.21
#